data_885e36bab4e0567d2435bdf98149d31b
#
_entry.id   885e36bab4e0567d2435bdf98149d31b
#
_cell.length_a   1.000
_cell.length_b   1.000
_cell.length_c   1.000
_cell.angle_alpha   90.00
_cell.angle_beta   90.00
_cell.angle_gamma   90.00
#
_symmetry.space_group_name_H-M   'P 1'
#
loop_
_entity.id
_entity.type
_entity.pdbx_description
1 polymer ?
#
loop_
_entity_poly.entity_id
_entity_poly.type
_entity_poly.pdbx_seq_one_letter_code
_entity_poly.pdbx_strand_id
1 'polypeptide(L)' 'MELNEFVEKFAEQFDDTDPSEIKADTRFRDLDEWSSLVGLSVIAMVDEEFDVLLKGEDMRQANTPEELYNIIKSKM' A
#
# COMPACT_ATOMS: atom_id res chain seq x y z
N MET A 1 -5.25 -12.63 4.18
CA MET A 1 -6.02 -11.45 3.74
C MET A 1 -6.09 -11.42 2.22
N GLU A 2 -7.27 -11.12 1.69
CA GLU A 2 -7.47 -11.06 0.24
C GLU A 2 -6.97 -9.72 -0.31
N LEU A 3 -6.69 -9.67 -1.62
CA LEU A 3 -6.23 -8.45 -2.27
C LEU A 3 -7.21 -7.29 -2.06
N ASN A 4 -8.51 -7.55 -2.15
CA ASN A 4 -9.53 -6.51 -1.96
C ASN A 4 -9.43 -5.86 -0.59
N GLU A 5 -9.22 -6.67 0.45
CA GLU A 5 -9.08 -6.18 1.80
C GLU A 5 -7.82 -5.35 1.96
N PHE A 6 -6.73 -5.79 1.31
CA PHE A 6 -5.49 -5.03 1.33
C PHE A 6 -5.67 -3.68 0.66
N VAL A 7 -6.34 -3.64 -0.50
CA VAL A 7 -6.58 -2.39 -1.21
C VAL A 7 -7.40 -1.43 -0.36
N GLU A 8 -8.41 -1.92 0.34
CA GLU A 8 -9.21 -1.10 1.24
C GLU A 8 -8.36 -0.49 2.36
N LYS A 9 -7.51 -1.32 2.98
CA LYS A 9 -6.65 -0.85 4.06
C LYS A 9 -5.58 0.10 3.56
N PHE A 10 -5.08 -0.14 2.36
CA PHE A 10 -4.13 0.75 1.71
C PHE A 10 -4.77 2.12 1.49
N ALA A 11 -6.00 2.14 0.99
CA ALA A 11 -6.72 3.38 0.72
C ALA A 11 -6.99 4.17 2.00
N GLU A 12 -7.16 3.50 3.13
CA GLU A 12 -7.37 4.16 4.42
C GLU A 12 -6.19 5.02 4.86
N GLN A 13 -5.02 4.80 4.28
CA GLN A 13 -3.83 5.58 4.62
C GLN A 13 -3.83 6.95 3.95
N PHE A 14 -4.75 7.18 3.03
CA PHE A 14 -4.88 8.44 2.32
C PHE A 14 -6.03 9.25 2.95
N ASP A 15 -5.72 10.45 3.41
CA ASP A 15 -6.71 11.30 4.10
C ASP A 15 -7.62 12.05 3.14
N ASP A 16 -7.06 12.49 2.02
CA ASP A 16 -7.75 13.38 1.08
C ASP A 16 -8.15 12.72 -0.24
N THR A 17 -7.67 11.51 -0.49
CA THR A 17 -8.00 10.78 -1.71
C THR A 17 -9.19 9.88 -1.45
N ASP A 18 -10.20 9.96 -2.30
CA ASP A 18 -11.37 9.11 -2.18
C ASP A 18 -10.97 7.64 -2.36
N PRO A 19 -11.36 6.75 -1.43
CA PRO A 19 -11.03 5.32 -1.56
C PRO A 19 -11.46 4.71 -2.89
N SER A 20 -12.51 5.23 -3.52
CA SER A 20 -12.96 4.74 -4.83
C SER A 20 -11.96 5.01 -5.95
N GLU A 21 -11.02 5.91 -5.74
CA GLU A 21 -9.99 6.21 -6.72
C GLU A 21 -8.77 5.30 -6.59
N ILE A 22 -8.71 4.49 -5.52
CA ILE A 22 -7.58 3.62 -5.26
C ILE A 22 -8.01 2.17 -5.44
N LYS A 23 -7.53 1.56 -6.52
CA LYS A 23 -7.83 0.19 -6.89
C LYS A 23 -6.53 -0.62 -6.94
N ALA A 24 -6.67 -1.92 -7.16
CA ALA A 24 -5.51 -2.80 -7.21
C ALA A 24 -4.47 -2.37 -8.26
N ASP A 25 -4.93 -1.82 -9.37
CA ASP A 25 -4.07 -1.42 -10.49
C ASP A 25 -3.77 0.09 -10.52
N THR A 26 -4.17 0.85 -9.50
CA THR A 26 -3.91 2.27 -9.44
C THR A 26 -2.42 2.52 -9.21
N ARG A 27 -1.82 3.37 -10.01
CA ARG A 27 -0.42 3.76 -9.82
C ARG A 27 -0.35 4.80 -8.71
N PHE A 28 -0.18 4.33 -7.49
CA PHE A 28 -0.27 5.21 -6.32
C PHE A 28 0.78 6.31 -6.30
N ARG A 29 1.91 6.09 -6.95
CA ARG A 29 2.95 7.12 -7.01
C ARG A 29 2.52 8.35 -7.80
N ASP A 30 1.53 8.19 -8.67
CA ASP A 30 1.00 9.29 -9.48
C ASP A 30 -0.08 10.08 -8.74
N LEU A 31 -0.50 9.61 -7.56
CA LEU A 31 -1.49 10.33 -6.77
C LEU A 31 -0.85 11.55 -6.11
N ASP A 32 -1.56 12.68 -6.15
CA ASP A 32 -1.05 13.93 -5.59
C ASP A 32 -0.75 13.82 -4.10
N GLU A 33 -1.51 13.01 -3.40
CA GLU A 33 -1.36 12.84 -1.96
C GLU A 33 -0.17 11.94 -1.60
N TRP A 34 0.35 11.16 -2.54
CA TRP A 34 1.43 10.22 -2.25
C TRP A 34 2.68 10.96 -1.78
N SER A 35 3.23 10.52 -0.67
CA SER A 35 4.43 11.12 -0.09
C SER A 35 5.14 10.08 0.77
N SER A 36 6.32 10.42 1.27
CA SER A 36 7.04 9.55 2.20
C SER A 36 6.23 9.28 3.45
N LEU A 37 5.44 10.25 3.88
CA LEU A 37 4.62 10.12 5.07
C LEU A 37 3.52 9.07 4.89
N VAL A 38 2.85 9.11 3.73
CA VAL A 38 1.85 8.11 3.40
C VAL A 38 2.51 6.73 3.27
N GLY A 39 3.70 6.69 2.66
CA GLY A 39 4.46 5.45 2.55
C GLY A 39 4.78 4.84 3.91
N LEU A 40 5.16 5.66 4.88
CA LEU A 40 5.43 5.18 6.25
C LEU A 40 4.14 4.65 6.90
N SER A 41 3.01 5.29 6.66
CA SER A 41 1.73 4.82 7.16
C SER A 41 1.38 3.45 6.59
N VAL A 42 1.66 3.24 5.30
CA VAL A 42 1.43 1.95 4.66
C VAL A 42 2.33 0.88 5.27
N ILE A 43 3.60 1.20 5.50
CA ILE A 43 4.53 0.26 6.13
C ILE A 43 4.03 -0.15 7.52
N ALA A 44 3.57 0.82 8.31
CA ALA A 44 3.03 0.55 9.65
C ALA A 44 1.77 -0.31 9.57
N MET A 45 0.89 -0.04 8.63
CA MET A 45 -0.32 -0.83 8.45
C MET A 45 0.01 -2.28 8.10
N VAL A 46 0.97 -2.49 7.21
CA VAL A 46 1.37 -3.83 6.80
C VAL A 46 1.95 -4.61 7.98
N ASP A 47 2.77 -3.94 8.81
CA ASP A 47 3.33 -4.56 10.01
C ASP A 47 2.21 -5.01 10.96
N GLU A 48 1.21 -4.18 11.16
CA GLU A 48 0.10 -4.50 12.05
C GLU A 48 -0.81 -5.60 11.52
N GLU A 49 -1.13 -5.54 10.23
CA GLU A 49 -2.14 -6.43 9.65
C GLU A 49 -1.56 -7.76 9.16
N PHE A 50 -0.32 -7.76 8.71
CA PHE A 50 0.30 -8.94 8.10
C PHE A 50 1.48 -9.46 8.89
N ASP A 51 1.95 -8.71 9.88
CA ASP A 51 3.16 -9.05 10.64
C ASP A 51 4.36 -9.17 9.69
N VAL A 52 4.43 -8.31 8.70
CA VAL A 52 5.50 -8.24 7.70
C VAL A 52 6.15 -6.87 7.75
N LEU A 53 7.46 -6.82 7.84
CA LEU A 53 8.20 -5.56 7.85
C LEU A 53 8.63 -5.20 6.43
N LEU A 54 7.96 -4.22 5.84
CA LEU A 54 8.36 -3.65 4.56
C LEU A 54 9.47 -2.64 4.75
N LYS A 55 10.38 -2.58 3.79
CA LYS A 55 11.45 -1.59 3.78
C LYS A 55 11.18 -0.56 2.69
N GLY A 56 11.89 0.57 2.77
CA GLY A 56 11.75 1.60 1.74
C GLY A 56 12.02 1.09 0.34
N GLU A 57 12.95 0.16 0.22
CA GLU A 57 13.31 -0.45 -1.06
C GLU A 57 12.13 -1.27 -1.64
N ASP A 58 11.39 -1.96 -0.77
CA ASP A 58 10.20 -2.70 -1.19
C ASP A 58 9.13 -1.74 -1.73
N MET A 59 8.96 -0.61 -1.06
CA MET A 59 8.01 0.40 -1.49
C MET A 59 8.40 1.00 -2.84
N ARG A 60 9.69 1.14 -3.10
CA ARG A 60 10.16 1.69 -4.38
C ARG A 60 9.98 0.73 -5.54
N GLN A 61 9.90 -0.57 -5.27
CA GLN A 61 9.72 -1.59 -6.30
C GLN A 61 8.27 -1.74 -6.75
N ALA A 62 7.32 -1.28 -5.94
CA ALA A 62 5.91 -1.41 -6.24
C ALA A 62 5.36 -0.11 -6.82
N ASN A 63 4.53 -0.21 -7.84
CA ASN A 63 3.84 0.95 -8.42
C ASN A 63 2.34 0.90 -8.17
N THR A 64 1.80 -0.27 -7.87
CA THR A 64 0.37 -0.45 -7.63
C THR A 64 0.16 -1.23 -6.33
N PRO A 65 -1.03 -1.11 -5.71
CA PRO A 65 -1.32 -1.90 -4.52
C PRO A 65 -1.18 -3.40 -4.76
N GLU A 66 -1.54 -3.88 -5.94
CA GLU A 66 -1.40 -5.30 -6.27
C GLU A 66 0.06 -5.74 -6.26
N GLU A 67 0.94 -4.92 -6.83
CA GLU A 67 2.38 -5.21 -6.82
C GLU A 67 2.92 -5.25 -5.40
N LEU A 68 2.49 -4.30 -4.58
CA LEU A 68 2.91 -4.27 -3.18
C LEU A 68 2.38 -5.49 -2.43
N TYR A 69 1.13 -5.87 -2.69
CA TYR A 69 0.53 -7.06 -2.09
C TYR A 69 1.34 -8.32 -2.43
N ASN A 70 1.79 -8.44 -3.68
CA ASN A 70 2.61 -9.58 -4.11
C ASN A 70 3.95 -9.62 -3.38
N ILE A 71 4.57 -8.46 -3.15
CA ILE A 71 5.81 -8.37 -2.38
C ILE A 71 5.57 -8.82 -0.94
N ILE A 72 4.47 -8.38 -0.34
CA ILE A 72 4.11 -8.77 1.02
C ILE A 72 3.96 -10.28 1.10
N LYS A 73 3.22 -10.86 0.16
CA LYS A 73 3.00 -12.31 0.16
C LYS A 73 4.30 -13.10 0.00
N SER A 74 5.26 -12.56 -0.72
CA SER A 74 6.54 -13.22 -0.90
C SER A 74 7.37 -13.25 0.39
N LYS A 75 7.05 -12.39 1.35
CA LYS A 75 7.73 -12.31 2.64
C LYS A 75 7.04 -13.10 3.74
N MET A 76 5.86 -13.59 3.47
CA MET A 76 5.07 -14.35 4.44
C MET A 76 5.45 -15.82 4.51
#